data_bc02e9bc4a623bd97398ef6de6e378e2
#
_entry.id   bc02e9bc4a623bd97398ef6de6e378e2
#
_cell.length_a   1.000
_cell.length_b   1.000
_cell.length_c   1.000
_cell.angle_alpha   90.00
_cell.angle_beta   90.00
_cell.angle_gamma   90.00
#
_symmetry.space_group_name_H-M   'P 1'
#
loop_
_entity.id
_entity.type
_entity.pdbx_description
1 polymer ?
#
loop_
_entity_poly.entity_id
_entity_poly.type
_entity_poly.pdbx_seq_one_letter_code
_entity_poly.pdbx_strand_id
1 'polypeptide(L)'
;MINTIIIQKNLLLLFLLGVSLNSFGDINRYIRYTQNNLSSYGVIIDNKVHQLTKAPYLGGVKTGKTANLDKIILLAPAEPSKVIAVGYNYHSHRGDMELPAHPPIFLKLPTSIIATNESIIYPNGATDVHYEAELVVVMGKTASKVSKEDAENYIFGVTAGNDVSERNWQANDLQWFRGKAADTFAPLGPEIVTGLNYKDLLVQSRLNGKIMQSQRTQDHIHDIDAIVSHISQTVTLFPGDVIYTGTPGSTTAMVPGDIIEIEVEGVGILRNTISK
;
A
#
# COMPACT_ATOMS: atom_id res chain seq x y z
N MET A 1 45.74 39.73 -58.73
CA MET A 1 45.67 39.68 -57.25
C MET A 1 44.21 39.43 -56.88
N ILE A 2 43.85 38.18 -56.58
CA ILE A 2 42.50 37.77 -56.26
C ILE A 2 42.52 37.45 -54.79
N ASN A 3 41.82 38.24 -53.97
CA ASN A 3 41.64 38.01 -52.52
C ASN A 3 40.54 36.96 -52.28
N THR A 4 40.90 35.80 -51.71
CA THR A 4 39.98 34.77 -51.30
C THR A 4 39.57 35.04 -49.85
N ILE A 5 38.29 35.34 -49.61
CA ILE A 5 37.70 35.48 -48.30
C ILE A 5 37.24 34.11 -47.79
N ILE A 6 37.84 33.61 -46.73
CA ILE A 6 37.46 32.38 -46.04
C ILE A 6 36.37 32.74 -45.02
N ILE A 7 35.14 32.23 -45.25
CA ILE A 7 34.02 32.33 -44.27
C ILE A 7 34.08 31.11 -43.36
N GLN A 8 34.47 31.33 -42.11
CA GLN A 8 34.33 30.33 -41.03
C GLN A 8 32.85 30.20 -40.62
N LYS A 9 32.26 29.05 -40.89
CA LYS A 9 30.96 28.68 -40.32
C LYS A 9 31.16 28.16 -38.90
N ASN A 10 30.75 28.94 -37.88
CA ASN A 10 30.63 28.46 -36.53
C ASN A 10 29.39 27.61 -36.41
N LEU A 11 29.57 26.28 -36.22
CA LEU A 11 28.51 25.33 -35.90
C LEU A 11 28.24 25.37 -34.41
N LEU A 12 27.17 26.05 -34.00
CA LEU A 12 26.72 26.09 -32.62
C LEU A 12 25.97 24.78 -32.30
N LEU A 13 26.63 23.87 -31.61
CA LEU A 13 26.03 22.59 -31.15
C LEU A 13 25.16 22.90 -29.92
N LEU A 14 23.83 22.99 -30.09
CA LEU A 14 22.87 23.05 -29.00
C LEU A 14 22.77 21.66 -28.37
N PHE A 15 23.35 21.48 -27.18
CA PHE A 15 23.04 20.35 -26.30
C PHE A 15 21.67 20.58 -25.70
N LEU A 16 20.63 19.94 -26.25
CA LEU A 16 19.34 19.79 -25.58
C LEU A 16 19.54 18.77 -24.43
N LEU A 17 19.72 19.29 -23.22
CA LEU A 17 19.54 18.51 -22.00
C LEU A 17 18.06 18.12 -21.92
N GLY A 18 17.77 16.91 -22.36
CA GLY A 18 16.46 16.29 -22.14
C GLY A 18 16.25 16.06 -20.65
N VAL A 19 15.60 17.01 -19.98
CA VAL A 19 15.03 16.75 -18.66
C VAL A 19 13.90 15.75 -18.87
N SER A 20 14.16 14.51 -18.52
CA SER A 20 13.15 13.46 -18.42
C SER A 20 12.17 13.87 -17.31
N LEU A 21 11.11 14.58 -17.66
CA LEU A 21 9.96 14.75 -16.78
C LEU A 21 9.35 13.35 -16.63
N ASN A 22 9.56 12.71 -15.48
CA ASN A 22 8.78 11.56 -15.09
C ASN A 22 7.31 12.01 -15.04
N SER A 23 6.58 11.76 -16.10
CA SER A 23 5.15 11.97 -16.16
C SER A 23 4.52 10.87 -15.30
N PHE A 24 4.23 11.18 -14.03
CA PHE A 24 3.30 10.37 -13.25
C PHE A 24 1.97 10.35 -14.01
N GLY A 25 1.37 9.18 -14.11
CA GLY A 25 0.07 9.03 -14.75
C GLY A 25 -1.01 9.81 -13.99
N ASP A 26 -2.18 9.99 -14.60
CA ASP A 26 -3.33 10.62 -13.94
C ASP A 26 -3.65 9.90 -12.62
N ILE A 27 -3.87 10.69 -11.57
CA ILE A 27 -4.29 10.16 -10.27
C ILE A 27 -5.74 9.67 -10.38
N ASN A 28 -5.94 8.37 -10.19
CA ASN A 28 -7.26 7.78 -10.14
C ASN A 28 -7.47 7.10 -8.78
N ARG A 29 -8.71 7.21 -8.24
CA ARG A 29 -9.12 6.69 -6.95
C ARG A 29 -10.15 5.60 -7.14
N TYR A 30 -9.83 4.38 -6.76
CA TYR A 30 -10.66 3.21 -6.93
C TYR A 30 -11.13 2.67 -5.59
N ILE A 31 -12.42 2.38 -5.50
CA ILE A 31 -13.04 1.83 -4.30
C ILE A 31 -13.75 0.51 -4.61
N ARG A 32 -13.89 -0.30 -3.58
CA ARG A 32 -14.89 -1.36 -3.52
C ARG A 32 -15.95 -0.94 -2.51
N TYR A 33 -17.20 -1.12 -2.84
CA TYR A 33 -18.30 -0.62 -2.01
C TYR A 33 -19.52 -1.53 -2.09
N THR A 34 -20.40 -1.40 -1.10
CA THR A 34 -21.73 -2.01 -1.16
C THR A 34 -22.81 -0.92 -1.16
N GLN A 35 -23.84 -1.17 -1.95
CA GLN A 35 -25.06 -0.38 -1.99
C GLN A 35 -26.24 -1.33 -2.20
N ASN A 36 -27.28 -1.23 -1.35
CA ASN A 36 -28.43 -2.14 -1.37
C ASN A 36 -28.04 -3.63 -1.34
N ASN A 37 -27.06 -3.98 -0.52
CA ASN A 37 -26.49 -5.33 -0.36
C ASN A 37 -25.81 -5.91 -1.61
N LEU A 38 -25.49 -5.07 -2.61
CA LEU A 38 -24.75 -5.48 -3.80
C LEU A 38 -23.36 -4.86 -3.76
N SER A 39 -22.34 -5.69 -3.77
CA SER A 39 -20.95 -5.26 -3.85
C SER A 39 -20.56 -4.91 -5.28
N SER A 40 -19.78 -3.84 -5.43
CA SER A 40 -19.31 -3.34 -6.72
C SER A 40 -17.96 -2.66 -6.56
N TYR A 41 -17.24 -2.53 -7.66
CA TYR A 41 -16.08 -1.65 -7.77
C TYR A 41 -16.46 -0.34 -8.44
N GLY A 42 -15.73 0.72 -8.13
CA GLY A 42 -15.96 2.04 -8.75
C GLY A 42 -14.70 2.88 -8.80
N VAL A 43 -14.70 3.87 -9.66
CA VAL A 43 -13.71 4.96 -9.70
C VAL A 43 -14.39 6.25 -9.28
N ILE A 44 -13.73 7.03 -8.44
CA ILE A 44 -14.23 8.32 -7.96
C ILE A 44 -13.83 9.39 -8.98
N ILE A 45 -14.81 10.09 -9.52
CA ILE A 45 -14.65 11.24 -10.44
C ILE A 45 -15.64 12.31 -10.00
N ASP A 46 -15.19 13.54 -9.80
CA ASP A 46 -16.04 14.69 -9.42
C ASP A 46 -16.99 14.40 -8.23
N ASN A 47 -16.44 13.77 -7.18
CA ASN A 47 -17.16 13.36 -5.97
C ASN A 47 -18.33 12.37 -6.22
N LYS A 48 -18.32 11.66 -7.34
CA LYS A 48 -19.24 10.56 -7.64
C LYS A 48 -18.50 9.28 -7.89
N VAL A 49 -19.13 8.18 -7.53
CA VAL A 49 -18.63 6.84 -7.83
C VAL A 49 -19.17 6.42 -9.19
N HIS A 50 -18.29 6.14 -10.13
CA HIS A 50 -18.61 5.53 -11.41
C HIS A 50 -18.37 4.03 -11.30
N GLN A 51 -19.45 3.24 -11.35
CA GLN A 51 -19.39 1.80 -11.21
C GLN A 51 -18.53 1.16 -12.31
N LEU A 52 -17.71 0.18 -11.94
CA LEU A 52 -16.92 -0.63 -12.85
C LEU A 52 -17.54 -2.01 -13.05
N THR A 53 -17.24 -2.63 -14.21
CA THR A 53 -17.70 -3.99 -14.56
C THR A 53 -17.08 -5.08 -13.69
N LYS A 54 -15.89 -4.84 -13.14
CA LYS A 54 -15.10 -5.73 -12.28
C LYS A 54 -14.01 -4.93 -11.57
N ALA A 55 -13.18 -5.61 -10.77
CA ALA A 55 -12.06 -4.96 -10.09
C ALA A 55 -11.16 -4.19 -11.07
N PRO A 56 -10.68 -2.98 -10.69
CA PRO A 56 -9.87 -2.13 -11.57
C PRO A 56 -8.55 -2.80 -11.95
N TYR A 57 -7.90 -3.50 -11.03
CA TYR A 57 -6.66 -4.27 -11.28
C TYR A 57 -6.86 -5.49 -12.20
N LEU A 58 -8.10 -5.84 -12.51
CA LEU A 58 -8.47 -6.84 -13.52
C LEU A 58 -8.97 -6.19 -14.83
N GLY A 59 -8.79 -4.88 -15.00
CA GLY A 59 -9.22 -4.13 -16.18
C GLY A 59 -10.73 -3.83 -16.20
N GLY A 60 -11.34 -3.53 -15.04
CA GLY A 60 -12.72 -3.05 -14.96
C GLY A 60 -12.93 -1.74 -15.71
N VAL A 61 -14.01 -1.65 -16.48
CA VAL A 61 -14.41 -0.45 -17.25
C VAL A 61 -15.70 0.13 -16.71
N LYS A 62 -15.93 1.44 -16.92
CA LYS A 62 -17.15 2.12 -16.45
C LYS A 62 -18.40 1.53 -17.09
N THR A 63 -19.40 1.24 -16.26
CA THR A 63 -20.72 0.69 -16.71
C THR A 63 -21.69 1.76 -17.17
N GLY A 64 -21.39 3.04 -16.91
CA GLY A 64 -22.31 4.16 -17.05
C GLY A 64 -23.18 4.44 -15.81
N LYS A 65 -23.25 3.52 -14.85
CA LYS A 65 -23.97 3.74 -13.58
C LYS A 65 -23.12 4.54 -12.61
N THR A 66 -23.78 5.38 -11.80
CA THR A 66 -23.12 6.19 -10.77
C THR A 66 -23.82 6.03 -9.42
N ALA A 67 -23.08 6.29 -8.35
CA ALA A 67 -23.58 6.37 -6.98
C ALA A 67 -23.01 7.60 -6.28
N ASN A 68 -23.70 8.10 -5.25
CA ASN A 68 -23.16 9.13 -4.38
C ASN A 68 -22.32 8.49 -3.27
N LEU A 69 -21.20 9.11 -2.92
CA LEU A 69 -20.29 8.62 -1.86
C LEU A 69 -20.98 8.49 -0.50
N ASP A 70 -21.92 9.36 -0.17
CA ASP A 70 -22.68 9.36 1.08
C ASP A 70 -23.77 8.26 1.15
N LYS A 71 -24.00 7.52 0.06
CA LYS A 71 -25.02 6.46 -0.07
C LYS A 71 -24.43 5.06 -0.22
N ILE A 72 -23.14 4.90 0.01
CA ILE A 72 -22.42 3.64 -0.10
C ILE A 72 -21.71 3.31 1.22
N ILE A 73 -21.40 2.06 1.41
CA ILE A 73 -20.50 1.59 2.48
C ILE A 73 -19.23 1.10 1.79
N LEU A 74 -18.10 1.63 2.20
CA LEU A 74 -16.80 1.18 1.70
C LEU A 74 -16.48 -0.23 2.19
N LEU A 75 -15.94 -1.03 1.30
CA LEU A 75 -15.36 -2.34 1.57
C LEU A 75 -13.84 -2.27 1.38
N ALA A 76 -13.12 -3.26 1.87
CA ALA A 76 -11.69 -3.36 1.54
C ALA A 76 -11.50 -3.32 0.02
N PRO A 77 -10.63 -2.45 -0.51
CA PRO A 77 -10.62 -2.12 -1.94
C PRO A 77 -10.02 -3.21 -2.83
N ALA A 78 -9.39 -4.23 -2.24
CA ALA A 78 -8.88 -5.42 -2.93
C ALA A 78 -9.39 -6.71 -2.28
N GLU A 79 -9.48 -7.78 -3.09
CA GLU A 79 -9.80 -9.15 -2.66
C GLU A 79 -8.62 -10.06 -3.07
N PRO A 80 -7.51 -10.04 -2.30
CA PRO A 80 -6.30 -10.75 -2.67
C PRO A 80 -6.42 -12.26 -2.50
N SER A 81 -5.68 -13.01 -3.32
CA SER A 81 -5.47 -14.44 -3.11
C SER A 81 -4.49 -14.71 -1.97
N LYS A 82 -3.59 -13.77 -1.71
CA LYS A 82 -2.62 -13.80 -0.61
C LYS A 82 -2.30 -12.38 -0.13
N VAL A 83 -2.01 -12.29 1.16
CA VAL A 83 -1.60 -11.06 1.85
C VAL A 83 -0.18 -11.27 2.34
N ILE A 84 0.76 -10.56 1.74
CA ILE A 84 2.18 -10.66 2.07
C ILE A 84 2.58 -9.41 2.87
N ALA A 85 3.47 -9.56 3.82
CA ALA A 85 3.98 -8.46 4.62
C ALA A 85 5.49 -8.54 4.80
N VAL A 86 6.11 -7.36 5.00
CA VAL A 86 7.56 -7.20 5.17
C VAL A 86 7.84 -6.71 6.58
N GLY A 87 8.57 -7.49 7.37
CA GLY A 87 9.03 -7.08 8.69
C GLY A 87 10.27 -6.18 8.64
N TYR A 88 10.45 -5.35 9.68
CA TYR A 88 11.69 -4.61 9.94
C TYR A 88 12.20 -3.73 8.78
N ASN A 89 11.33 -3.17 7.97
CA ASN A 89 11.70 -2.43 6.75
C ASN A 89 11.99 -0.94 6.97
N TYR A 90 12.05 -0.49 8.24
CA TYR A 90 12.52 0.86 8.61
C TYR A 90 13.57 0.76 9.71
N HIS A 91 14.64 1.56 9.61
CA HIS A 91 15.65 1.63 10.67
C HIS A 91 15.04 2.07 12.01
N SER A 92 14.09 3.00 12.00
CA SER A 92 13.40 3.50 13.19
C SER A 92 12.56 2.43 13.90
N HIS A 93 12.10 1.38 13.19
CA HIS A 93 11.33 0.26 13.76
C HIS A 93 12.23 -0.92 14.15
N ARG A 94 13.24 -1.18 13.35
CA ARG A 94 14.18 -2.28 13.57
C ARG A 94 15.09 -2.07 14.79
N GLY A 95 15.43 -0.82 15.12
CA GLY A 95 16.44 -0.51 16.13
C GLY A 95 17.82 -1.05 15.75
N ASP A 96 18.52 -1.61 16.73
CA ASP A 96 19.90 -2.09 16.59
C ASP A 96 20.03 -3.52 16.03
N MET A 97 18.94 -4.15 15.59
CA MET A 97 19.02 -5.47 14.98
C MET A 97 19.87 -5.43 13.70
N GLU A 98 20.57 -6.52 13.40
CA GLU A 98 21.33 -6.66 12.17
C GLU A 98 20.46 -6.45 10.92
N LEU A 99 21.02 -5.76 9.93
CA LEU A 99 20.30 -5.51 8.68
C LEU A 99 20.10 -6.83 7.93
N PRO A 100 18.85 -7.24 7.64
CA PRO A 100 18.63 -8.45 6.87
C PRO A 100 19.09 -8.25 5.42
N ALA A 101 19.80 -9.25 4.88
CA ALA A 101 20.29 -9.23 3.50
C ALA A 101 19.14 -9.22 2.47
N HIS A 102 17.96 -9.72 2.86
CA HIS A 102 16.76 -9.80 2.04
C HIS A 102 15.55 -9.30 2.83
N PRO A 103 14.47 -8.82 2.16
CA PRO A 103 13.25 -8.45 2.85
C PRO A 103 12.73 -9.60 3.71
N PRO A 104 12.55 -9.43 5.03
CA PRO A 104 11.96 -10.46 5.89
C PRO A 104 10.46 -10.58 5.59
N ILE A 105 10.07 -11.65 4.91
CA ILE A 105 8.70 -11.86 4.44
C ILE A 105 7.93 -12.75 5.40
N PHE A 106 6.68 -12.37 5.70
CA PHE A 106 5.71 -13.21 6.38
C PHE A 106 4.33 -13.07 5.72
N LEU A 107 3.38 -13.89 6.15
CA LEU A 107 2.04 -13.93 5.59
C LEU A 107 1.02 -13.45 6.59
N LYS A 108 0.04 -12.70 6.09
CA LYS A 108 -1.29 -12.53 6.69
C LYS A 108 -2.28 -13.31 5.84
N LEU A 109 -3.49 -13.49 6.29
CA LEU A 109 -4.51 -14.25 5.56
C LEU A 109 -5.54 -13.31 4.90
N PRO A 110 -6.15 -13.71 3.77
CA PRO A 110 -7.28 -12.97 3.21
C PRO A 110 -8.44 -12.77 4.22
N THR A 111 -8.65 -13.74 5.13
CA THR A 111 -9.65 -13.65 6.21
C THR A 111 -9.33 -12.62 7.28
N SER A 112 -8.09 -12.14 7.36
CA SER A 112 -7.71 -11.06 8.28
C SER A 112 -8.05 -9.67 7.76
N ILE A 113 -8.45 -9.53 6.47
CA ILE A 113 -8.76 -8.24 5.87
C ILE A 113 -10.10 -7.71 6.36
N ILE A 114 -10.08 -6.45 6.77
CA ILE A 114 -11.28 -5.65 7.06
C ILE A 114 -11.18 -4.28 6.39
N ALA A 115 -12.34 -3.66 6.16
CA ALA A 115 -12.45 -2.33 5.57
C ALA A 115 -12.28 -1.20 6.60
N THR A 116 -12.23 0.03 6.10
CA THR A 116 -12.37 1.22 6.94
C THR A 116 -13.72 1.21 7.66
N ASN A 117 -13.75 1.67 8.91
CA ASN A 117 -14.89 1.69 9.83
C ASN A 117 -15.38 0.31 10.33
N GLU A 118 -14.75 -0.79 9.93
CA GLU A 118 -14.96 -2.09 10.58
C GLU A 118 -14.10 -2.20 11.86
N SER A 119 -14.48 -3.09 12.77
CA SER A 119 -13.78 -3.25 14.05
C SER A 119 -12.65 -4.27 13.96
N ILE A 120 -11.49 -3.92 14.51
CA ILE A 120 -10.44 -4.88 14.85
C ILE A 120 -10.90 -5.62 16.09
N ILE A 121 -11.06 -6.94 16.00
CA ILE A 121 -11.50 -7.79 17.10
C ILE A 121 -10.29 -8.19 17.95
N TYR A 122 -10.37 -7.92 19.23
CA TYR A 122 -9.34 -8.31 20.19
C TYR A 122 -9.47 -9.82 20.48
N PRO A 123 -8.52 -10.66 20.05
CA PRO A 123 -8.69 -12.11 20.16
C PRO A 123 -8.69 -12.60 21.61
N ASN A 124 -9.40 -13.70 21.88
CA ASN A 124 -9.33 -14.35 23.20
C ASN A 124 -7.90 -14.79 23.53
N GLY A 125 -7.40 -14.40 24.70
CA GLY A 125 -6.06 -14.70 25.16
C GLY A 125 -4.98 -13.76 24.61
N ALA A 126 -5.33 -12.79 23.76
CA ALA A 126 -4.43 -11.70 23.39
C ALA A 126 -4.27 -10.72 24.56
N THR A 127 -3.07 -10.19 24.72
CA THR A 127 -2.73 -9.29 25.82
C THR A 127 -1.94 -8.06 25.39
N ASP A 128 -1.38 -8.04 24.16
CA ASP A 128 -0.50 -6.97 23.69
C ASP A 128 -0.66 -6.74 22.18
N VAL A 129 -1.84 -6.23 21.79
CA VAL A 129 -2.20 -5.99 20.38
C VAL A 129 -1.79 -4.58 19.96
N HIS A 130 -0.89 -4.48 18.98
CA HIS A 130 -0.36 -3.23 18.45
C HIS A 130 -0.84 -2.95 17.03
N TYR A 131 -0.85 -1.66 16.66
CA TYR A 131 -0.99 -1.17 15.28
C TYR A 131 0.38 -1.08 14.61
N GLU A 132 0.40 -1.15 13.28
CA GLU A 132 1.55 -0.88 12.42
C GLU A 132 1.07 -0.18 11.15
N ALA A 133 1.32 1.14 11.04
CA ALA A 133 0.94 1.92 9.85
C ALA A 133 1.84 1.59 8.68
N GLU A 134 1.23 1.25 7.54
CA GLU A 134 1.95 0.83 6.35
C GLU A 134 1.37 1.39 5.06
N LEU A 135 2.24 1.69 4.11
CA LEU A 135 1.87 1.70 2.71
C LEU A 135 1.63 0.25 2.26
N VAL A 136 0.57 0.02 1.49
CA VAL A 136 0.29 -1.30 0.91
C VAL A 136 0.25 -1.21 -0.60
N VAL A 137 1.02 -2.07 -1.26
CA VAL A 137 1.04 -2.21 -2.72
C VAL A 137 -0.04 -3.18 -3.16
N VAL A 138 -0.76 -2.85 -4.23
CA VAL A 138 -1.73 -3.72 -4.90
C VAL A 138 -1.18 -4.12 -6.26
N MET A 139 -1.07 -5.43 -6.51
CA MET A 139 -0.54 -5.95 -7.77
C MET A 139 -1.55 -5.78 -8.92
N GLY A 140 -1.06 -5.44 -10.12
CA GLY A 140 -1.88 -5.24 -11.32
C GLY A 140 -1.71 -6.30 -12.39
N LYS A 141 -0.60 -7.04 -12.34
CA LYS A 141 -0.27 -8.09 -13.30
C LYS A 141 0.29 -9.30 -12.59
N THR A 142 0.18 -10.48 -13.23
CA THR A 142 0.86 -11.68 -12.73
C THR A 142 2.37 -11.48 -12.78
N ALA A 143 3.02 -11.49 -11.61
CA ALA A 143 4.45 -11.32 -11.44
C ALA A 143 5.10 -12.62 -10.99
N SER A 144 6.03 -13.13 -11.81
CA SER A 144 6.86 -14.31 -11.53
C SER A 144 8.24 -14.09 -12.09
N LYS A 145 9.27 -14.16 -11.26
CA LYS A 145 10.68 -13.94 -11.61
C LYS A 145 10.93 -12.58 -12.26
N VAL A 146 10.29 -11.55 -11.71
CA VAL A 146 10.39 -10.15 -12.19
C VAL A 146 11.70 -9.54 -11.70
N SER A 147 12.39 -8.80 -12.57
CA SER A 147 13.56 -8.02 -12.17
C SER A 147 13.15 -6.81 -11.32
N LYS A 148 14.09 -6.24 -10.58
CA LYS A 148 13.82 -5.03 -9.79
C LYS A 148 13.44 -3.85 -10.69
N GLU A 149 14.11 -3.73 -11.83
CA GLU A 149 13.91 -2.65 -12.82
C GLU A 149 12.52 -2.71 -13.46
N ASP A 150 11.94 -3.91 -13.57
CA ASP A 150 10.62 -4.12 -14.17
C ASP A 150 9.47 -4.12 -13.15
N ALA A 151 9.76 -4.19 -11.84
CA ALA A 151 8.77 -4.41 -10.78
C ALA A 151 7.63 -3.38 -10.79
N GLU A 152 7.92 -2.10 -11.03
CA GLU A 152 6.95 -1.02 -11.13
C GLU A 152 5.84 -1.31 -12.15
N ASN A 153 6.16 -1.98 -13.26
CA ASN A 153 5.22 -2.32 -14.33
C ASN A 153 4.15 -3.35 -13.92
N TYR A 154 4.32 -4.00 -12.76
CA TYR A 154 3.41 -5.01 -12.21
C TYR A 154 2.53 -4.47 -11.09
N ILE A 155 2.81 -3.28 -10.58
CA ILE A 155 2.05 -2.61 -9.54
C ILE A 155 0.85 -1.91 -10.17
N PHE A 156 -0.35 -2.11 -9.60
CA PHE A 156 -1.56 -1.39 -10.01
C PHE A 156 -1.63 -0.02 -9.33
N GLY A 157 -1.40 0.00 -8.03
CA GLY A 157 -1.50 1.21 -7.21
C GLY A 157 -1.22 0.90 -5.75
N VAL A 158 -1.54 1.86 -4.89
CA VAL A 158 -1.26 1.77 -3.46
C VAL A 158 -2.48 2.11 -2.61
N THR A 159 -2.49 1.61 -1.38
CA THR A 159 -3.51 1.88 -0.38
C THR A 159 -2.86 1.96 1.01
N ALA A 160 -3.62 2.37 2.03
CA ALA A 160 -3.15 2.29 3.41
C ALA A 160 -3.49 0.92 4.02
N GLY A 161 -2.67 0.47 4.96
CA GLY A 161 -2.88 -0.75 5.72
C GLY A 161 -2.43 -0.64 7.16
N ASN A 162 -2.98 -1.52 8.00
CA ASN A 162 -2.57 -1.67 9.39
C ASN A 162 -2.15 -3.13 9.61
N ASP A 163 -0.86 -3.37 9.78
CA ASP A 163 -0.35 -4.71 10.11
C ASP A 163 -0.51 -4.98 11.60
N VAL A 164 -1.75 -5.20 12.02
CA VAL A 164 -2.09 -5.47 13.44
C VAL A 164 -1.34 -6.71 13.93
N SER A 165 -0.74 -6.59 15.11
CA SER A 165 0.20 -7.56 15.66
C SER A 165 -0.08 -7.83 17.13
N GLU A 166 -0.22 -9.10 17.52
CA GLU A 166 -0.17 -9.49 18.92
C GLU A 166 1.28 -9.82 19.28
N ARG A 167 1.90 -8.97 20.10
CA ARG A 167 3.35 -8.99 20.34
C ARG A 167 3.82 -10.19 21.15
N ASN A 168 3.02 -10.63 22.12
CA ASN A 168 3.38 -11.81 22.94
C ASN A 168 3.34 -13.09 22.11
N TRP A 169 2.36 -13.23 21.19
CA TRP A 169 2.32 -14.37 20.27
C TRP A 169 3.43 -14.30 19.25
N GLN A 170 3.70 -13.09 18.72
CA GLN A 170 4.80 -12.87 17.78
C GLN A 170 6.16 -13.26 18.37
N ALA A 171 6.41 -12.95 19.65
CA ALA A 171 7.67 -13.23 20.32
C ALA A 171 7.85 -14.70 20.73
N ASN A 172 6.77 -15.41 21.04
CA ASN A 172 6.82 -16.72 21.65
C ASN A 172 6.47 -17.88 20.73
N ASP A 173 5.74 -17.62 19.63
CA ASP A 173 5.41 -18.67 18.66
C ASP A 173 6.59 -18.86 17.67
N LEU A 174 6.79 -20.11 17.25
CA LEU A 174 7.83 -20.43 16.26
C LEU A 174 7.63 -19.68 14.93
N GLN A 175 6.37 -19.47 14.55
CA GLN A 175 5.96 -18.70 13.38
C GLN A 175 5.02 -17.59 13.81
N TRP A 176 5.07 -16.44 13.14
CA TRP A 176 4.23 -15.27 13.44
C TRP A 176 2.75 -15.45 13.03
N PHE A 177 2.31 -16.67 12.79
CA PHE A 177 1.02 -16.94 12.18
C PHE A 177 -0.15 -16.29 12.95
N ARG A 178 -0.45 -16.71 14.18
CA ARG A 178 -1.58 -16.13 14.93
C ARG A 178 -1.32 -14.70 15.40
N GLY A 179 -0.07 -14.34 15.63
CA GLY A 179 0.32 -12.99 16.02
C GLY A 179 0.09 -11.94 14.93
N LYS A 180 0.11 -12.37 13.66
CA LYS A 180 0.01 -11.49 12.48
C LYS A 180 -1.20 -11.76 11.58
N ALA A 181 -1.78 -12.95 11.60
CA ALA A 181 -2.81 -13.39 10.66
C ALA A 181 -4.16 -13.73 11.31
N ALA A 182 -4.38 -13.35 12.58
CA ALA A 182 -5.68 -13.47 13.20
C ALA A 182 -6.75 -12.68 12.40
N ASP A 183 -8.00 -13.12 12.47
CA ASP A 183 -9.11 -12.42 11.83
C ASP A 183 -9.09 -10.93 12.22
N THR A 184 -9.39 -10.06 11.26
CA THR A 184 -9.37 -8.59 11.38
C THR A 184 -8.00 -7.92 11.54
N PHE A 185 -6.89 -8.67 11.49
CA PHE A 185 -5.54 -8.14 11.71
C PHE A 185 -4.89 -7.52 10.46
N ALA A 186 -5.61 -7.40 9.33
CA ALA A 186 -5.15 -6.73 8.12
C ALA A 186 -6.15 -5.68 7.61
N PRO A 187 -6.47 -4.63 8.39
CA PRO A 187 -7.24 -3.51 7.86
C PRO A 187 -6.61 -2.96 6.58
N LEU A 188 -7.42 -2.72 5.54
CA LEU A 188 -6.99 -2.33 4.20
C LEU A 188 -7.92 -1.28 3.59
N GLY A 189 -7.40 -0.16 3.12
CA GLY A 189 -8.21 0.86 2.47
C GLY A 189 -7.76 2.29 2.78
N PRO A 190 -8.61 3.30 2.61
CA PRO A 190 -10.02 3.21 2.19
C PRO A 190 -10.21 2.97 0.68
N GLU A 191 -9.21 3.29 -0.14
CA GLU A 191 -9.24 3.25 -1.60
C GLU A 191 -7.87 2.82 -2.16
N ILE A 192 -7.83 2.36 -3.42
CA ILE A 192 -6.58 2.17 -4.16
C ILE A 192 -6.36 3.41 -5.02
N VAL A 193 -5.18 4.00 -4.93
CA VAL A 193 -4.81 5.18 -5.71
C VAL A 193 -3.68 4.82 -6.67
N THR A 194 -3.87 5.18 -7.95
CA THR A 194 -2.86 5.04 -9.00
C THR A 194 -2.25 6.40 -9.35
N GLY A 195 -1.08 6.43 -9.95
CA GLY A 195 -0.41 7.66 -10.38
C GLY A 195 0.36 8.40 -9.28
N LEU A 196 0.36 7.92 -8.04
CA LEU A 196 1.17 8.49 -6.96
C LEU A 196 2.63 8.03 -7.06
N ASN A 197 3.55 8.91 -6.68
CA ASN A 197 4.94 8.51 -6.43
C ASN A 197 5.04 7.77 -5.09
N TYR A 198 4.72 6.48 -5.08
CA TYR A 198 4.73 5.66 -3.88
C TYR A 198 6.11 5.48 -3.24
N LYS A 199 7.18 5.90 -3.93
CA LYS A 199 8.56 5.86 -3.41
C LYS A 199 8.84 6.95 -2.38
N ASP A 200 7.99 7.99 -2.29
CA ASP A 200 8.11 9.08 -1.32
C ASP A 200 6.74 9.61 -0.88
N LEU A 201 6.05 8.84 -0.03
CA LEU A 201 4.78 9.20 0.59
C LEU A 201 4.92 9.21 2.10
N LEU A 202 4.26 10.15 2.77
CA LEU A 202 4.18 10.18 4.23
C LEU A 202 3.20 9.11 4.71
N VAL A 203 3.64 8.29 5.67
CA VAL A 203 2.83 7.28 6.37
C VAL A 203 2.73 7.68 7.84
N GLN A 204 1.50 7.79 8.35
CA GLN A 204 1.23 8.19 9.72
C GLN A 204 0.22 7.25 10.39
N SER A 205 0.36 7.06 11.71
CA SER A 205 -0.71 6.52 12.55
C SER A 205 -1.15 7.53 13.60
N ARG A 206 -2.44 7.49 13.94
CA ARG A 206 -3.02 8.22 15.08
C ARG A 206 -3.81 7.27 15.96
N LEU A 207 -3.44 7.17 17.22
CA LEU A 207 -4.23 6.46 18.23
C LEU A 207 -5.01 7.49 19.05
N ASN A 208 -6.34 7.39 19.01
CA ASN A 208 -7.24 8.36 19.67
C ASN A 208 -6.93 9.83 19.30
N GLY A 209 -6.62 10.06 18.02
CA GLY A 209 -6.29 11.38 17.49
C GLY A 209 -4.85 11.85 17.73
N LYS A 210 -4.04 11.14 18.53
CA LYS A 210 -2.63 11.48 18.77
C LYS A 210 -1.74 10.79 17.73
N ILE A 211 -0.88 11.57 17.05
CA ILE A 211 0.13 11.02 16.11
C ILE A 211 1.11 10.15 16.90
N MET A 212 1.27 8.90 16.45
CA MET A 212 2.13 7.90 17.05
C MET A 212 3.29 7.52 16.13
N GLN A 213 3.03 7.40 14.82
CA GLN A 213 4.06 7.12 13.81
C GLN A 213 3.97 8.20 12.72
N SER A 214 5.11 8.59 12.16
CA SER A 214 5.18 9.56 11.07
C SER A 214 6.53 9.44 10.37
N GLN A 215 6.57 8.85 9.16
CA GLN A 215 7.79 8.70 8.37
C GLN A 215 7.46 8.51 6.89
N ARG A 216 8.43 8.77 6.01
CA ARG A 216 8.24 8.65 4.56
C ARG A 216 8.69 7.30 4.03
N THR A 217 8.07 6.84 2.94
CA THR A 217 8.38 5.56 2.29
C THR A 217 9.76 5.54 1.63
N GLN A 218 10.36 6.68 1.33
CA GLN A 218 11.75 6.75 0.86
C GLN A 218 12.77 6.21 1.87
N ASP A 219 12.37 6.08 3.15
CA ASP A 219 13.21 5.58 4.24
C ASP A 219 13.13 4.04 4.40
N HIS A 220 12.42 3.35 3.48
CA HIS A 220 12.41 1.89 3.43
C HIS A 220 13.84 1.34 3.29
N ILE A 221 14.19 0.33 4.07
CA ILE A 221 15.46 -0.39 3.96
C ILE A 221 15.53 -1.15 2.63
N HIS A 222 14.46 -1.89 2.32
CA HIS A 222 14.24 -2.51 1.03
C HIS A 222 13.14 -1.72 0.30
N ASP A 223 13.46 -1.09 -0.80
CA ASP A 223 12.48 -0.36 -1.59
C ASP A 223 11.40 -1.29 -2.19
N ILE A 224 10.28 -0.72 -2.59
CA ILE A 224 9.12 -1.46 -3.07
C ILE A 224 9.45 -2.34 -4.28
N ASP A 225 10.27 -1.84 -5.20
CA ASP A 225 10.65 -2.58 -6.40
C ASP A 225 11.50 -3.81 -6.04
N ALA A 226 12.41 -3.68 -5.06
CA ALA A 226 13.20 -4.79 -4.52
C ALA A 226 12.31 -5.83 -3.80
N ILE A 227 11.31 -5.39 -3.05
CA ILE A 227 10.34 -6.27 -2.38
C ILE A 227 9.55 -7.11 -3.39
N VAL A 228 8.95 -6.46 -4.39
CA VAL A 228 8.18 -7.15 -5.45
C VAL A 228 9.06 -8.12 -6.22
N SER A 229 10.27 -7.68 -6.62
CA SER A 229 11.24 -8.54 -7.29
C SER A 229 11.58 -9.76 -6.43
N HIS A 230 11.99 -9.54 -5.16
CA HIS A 230 12.38 -10.62 -4.25
C HIS A 230 11.27 -11.68 -4.08
N ILE A 231 10.04 -11.25 -3.78
CA ILE A 231 8.90 -12.16 -3.61
C ILE A 231 8.65 -12.95 -4.90
N SER A 232 8.66 -12.28 -6.04
CA SER A 232 8.33 -12.89 -7.33
C SER A 232 9.31 -13.96 -7.82
N GLN A 233 10.54 -14.01 -7.25
CA GLN A 233 11.50 -15.05 -7.57
C GLN A 233 11.02 -16.45 -7.16
N THR A 234 10.23 -16.54 -6.09
CA THR A 234 9.81 -17.83 -5.49
C THR A 234 8.31 -17.98 -5.38
N VAL A 235 7.56 -16.89 -5.32
CA VAL A 235 6.09 -16.86 -5.16
C VAL A 235 5.47 -16.04 -6.27
N THR A 236 4.61 -16.64 -7.08
CA THR A 236 3.86 -15.89 -8.09
C THR A 236 2.83 -14.99 -7.43
N LEU A 237 2.87 -13.70 -7.76
CA LEU A 237 1.88 -12.72 -7.38
C LEU A 237 0.83 -12.58 -8.47
N PHE A 238 -0.44 -12.42 -8.09
CA PHE A 238 -1.56 -12.24 -9.01
C PHE A 238 -2.15 -10.83 -8.90
N PRO A 239 -2.86 -10.34 -9.94
CA PRO A 239 -3.59 -9.08 -9.85
C PRO A 239 -4.53 -9.08 -8.64
N GLY A 240 -4.46 -8.02 -7.83
CA GLY A 240 -5.20 -7.88 -6.58
C GLY A 240 -4.51 -8.43 -5.33
N ASP A 241 -3.43 -9.20 -5.44
CA ASP A 241 -2.59 -9.54 -4.28
C ASP A 241 -2.01 -8.27 -3.67
N VAL A 242 -1.83 -8.26 -2.35
CA VAL A 242 -1.36 -7.09 -1.61
C VAL A 242 -0.08 -7.38 -0.85
N ILE A 243 0.78 -6.35 -0.77
CA ILE A 243 2.03 -6.39 -0.04
C ILE A 243 2.07 -5.21 0.93
N TYR A 244 2.05 -5.50 2.22
CA TYR A 244 2.33 -4.57 3.30
C TYR A 244 3.84 -4.34 3.33
N THR A 245 4.28 -3.07 3.27
CA THR A 245 5.69 -2.76 2.93
C THR A 245 6.58 -2.49 4.14
N GLY A 246 6.03 -2.62 5.35
CA GLY A 246 6.72 -2.35 6.60
C GLY A 246 6.29 -1.05 7.26
N THR A 247 6.43 -1.03 8.58
CA THR A 247 6.01 0.08 9.46
C THR A 247 7.19 0.84 10.02
N PRO A 248 7.10 2.18 10.19
CA PRO A 248 8.14 2.99 10.84
C PRO A 248 7.99 3.06 12.36
N GLY A 249 9.06 3.46 13.04
CA GLY A 249 9.06 3.90 14.44
C GLY A 249 8.60 2.85 15.45
N SER A 250 8.15 3.31 16.61
CA SER A 250 7.66 2.48 17.70
C SER A 250 6.13 2.45 17.74
N THR A 251 5.58 1.36 18.26
CA THR A 251 4.14 1.16 18.43
C THR A 251 3.80 0.91 19.90
N THR A 252 2.54 1.09 20.26
CA THR A 252 2.02 0.83 21.60
C THR A 252 0.77 -0.05 21.54
N ALA A 253 0.46 -0.73 22.65
CA ALA A 253 -0.74 -1.53 22.73
C ALA A 253 -2.01 -0.70 22.53
N MET A 254 -2.96 -1.28 21.81
CA MET A 254 -4.34 -0.79 21.72
C MET A 254 -5.20 -1.57 22.71
N VAL A 255 -6.30 -0.97 23.17
CA VAL A 255 -7.30 -1.61 24.03
C VAL A 255 -8.71 -1.46 23.42
N PRO A 256 -9.66 -2.33 23.76
CA PRO A 256 -11.05 -2.17 23.33
C PRO A 256 -11.59 -0.78 23.66
N GLY A 257 -12.20 -0.13 22.67
CA GLY A 257 -12.68 1.26 22.73
C GLY A 257 -11.75 2.26 22.03
N ASP A 258 -10.50 1.91 21.77
CA ASP A 258 -9.58 2.78 21.02
C ASP A 258 -10.01 2.94 19.56
N ILE A 259 -9.56 4.06 18.98
CA ILE A 259 -9.67 4.37 17.56
C ILE A 259 -8.26 4.49 16.99
N ILE A 260 -7.98 3.69 15.99
CA ILE A 260 -6.73 3.76 15.21
C ILE A 260 -7.01 4.29 13.81
N GLU A 261 -6.19 5.24 13.38
CA GLU A 261 -6.22 5.80 12.03
C GLU A 261 -4.85 5.65 11.41
N ILE A 262 -4.82 5.11 10.18
CA ILE A 262 -3.63 5.03 9.34
C ILE A 262 -3.85 5.96 8.16
N GLU A 263 -2.96 6.92 7.98
CA GLU A 263 -2.99 7.85 6.85
C GLU A 263 -1.77 7.64 5.96
N VAL A 264 -2.02 7.51 4.68
CA VAL A 264 -0.99 7.54 3.64
C VAL A 264 -1.26 8.75 2.75
N GLU A 265 -0.24 9.58 2.58
CA GLU A 265 -0.29 10.81 1.76
C GLU A 265 -0.85 10.51 0.37
N GLY A 266 -1.85 11.27 -0.04
CA GLY A 266 -2.52 11.11 -1.34
C GLY A 266 -3.51 9.94 -1.42
N VAL A 267 -3.51 9.01 -0.46
CA VAL A 267 -4.47 7.89 -0.40
C VAL A 267 -5.68 8.26 0.45
N GLY A 268 -5.46 8.68 1.70
CA GLY A 268 -6.53 8.98 2.65
C GLY A 268 -6.37 8.24 3.97
N ILE A 269 -7.45 8.17 4.75
CA ILE A 269 -7.43 7.66 6.12
C ILE A 269 -8.20 6.33 6.22
N LEU A 270 -7.49 5.29 6.59
CA LEU A 270 -8.05 4.02 7.04
C LEU A 270 -8.31 4.10 8.55
N ARG A 271 -9.57 4.01 8.96
CA ARG A 271 -9.99 4.19 10.35
C ARG A 271 -10.71 2.95 10.87
N ASN A 272 -10.26 2.45 12.01
CA ASN A 272 -10.87 1.28 12.66
C ASN A 272 -11.04 1.51 14.17
N THR A 273 -12.04 0.88 14.76
CA THR A 273 -12.21 0.80 16.21
C THR A 273 -11.73 -0.55 16.71
N ILE A 274 -11.30 -0.60 17.98
CA ILE A 274 -10.92 -1.84 18.64
C ILE A 274 -12.13 -2.34 19.44
N SER A 275 -12.51 -3.60 19.24
CA SER A 275 -13.60 -4.23 20.01
C SER A 275 -13.20 -5.60 20.58
N LYS A 276 -14.00 -6.11 21.52
CA LYS A 276 -13.86 -7.48 22.06
C LYS A 276 -14.58 -8.47 21.18
#